data_1f2d2ad8ad0fff064660bdd8aeea4c7f
#
_entry.id   1f2d2ad8ad0fff064660bdd8aeea4c7f
#
_cell.length_a   1.000
_cell.length_b   1.000
_cell.length_c   1.000
_cell.angle_alpha   90.00
_cell.angle_beta   90.00
_cell.angle_gamma   90.00
#
_symmetry.space_group_name_H-M   'P 1'
#
loop_
_entity.id
_entity.type
_entity.pdbx_description
1 polymer ?
#
loop_
_entity_poly.entity_id
_entity_poly.type
_entity_poly.pdbx_seq_one_letter_code
_entity_poly.pdbx_strand_id
1 'polypeptide(L)'
;MAKGERKNSSKSSQKANSNDINEVISKLQELGISEDKISDVISSSTLKEIKTNGSNVDSLLNENAIVVLRKRYLRKDETGQIIESPDEMFSRVAKAISEPELTYGTEAEREKVESDFYKIMTSLEYIPNSPTLMNAGTGAGTLSACFVMGLEDSMEGIMTTAKEAALVQKFGGGTGF
;
A
#
# COMPACT_ATOMS: atom_id res chain seq x y z
N MET A 1 21.18 24.73 -43.18
CA MET A 1 20.53 23.46 -43.58
C MET A 1 21.27 22.31 -42.96
N ALA A 2 20.70 21.64 -41.95
CA ALA A 2 20.98 20.25 -41.58
C ALA A 2 19.92 19.86 -40.54
N LYS A 3 18.97 19.03 -40.94
CA LYS A 3 17.94 18.41 -40.11
C LYS A 3 18.57 17.24 -39.33
N GLY A 4 18.55 17.29 -38.00
CA GLY A 4 18.90 16.17 -37.13
C GLY A 4 17.65 15.35 -36.80
N GLU A 5 17.60 14.15 -37.31
CA GLU A 5 16.56 13.14 -37.00
C GLU A 5 16.77 12.60 -35.57
N ARG A 6 15.75 12.74 -34.73
CA ARG A 6 15.68 12.05 -33.45
C ARG A 6 15.20 10.62 -33.69
N LYS A 7 16.07 9.65 -33.49
CA LYS A 7 15.71 8.22 -33.43
C LYS A 7 14.93 7.93 -32.15
N ASN A 8 13.68 7.58 -32.34
CA ASN A 8 12.78 7.09 -31.30
C ASN A 8 13.11 5.59 -31.07
N SER A 9 13.75 5.28 -29.94
CA SER A 9 13.96 3.88 -29.53
C SER A 9 12.84 3.46 -28.59
N SER A 10 11.78 2.90 -29.15
CA SER A 10 10.75 2.18 -28.42
C SER A 10 11.35 0.87 -27.89
N LYS A 11 11.60 0.78 -26.57
CA LYS A 11 11.85 -0.51 -25.91
C LYS A 11 10.52 -1.23 -25.76
N SER A 12 10.32 -2.24 -26.56
CA SER A 12 9.23 -3.22 -26.45
C SER A 12 9.42 -4.02 -25.15
N SER A 13 8.44 -3.93 -24.23
CA SER A 13 8.28 -4.83 -23.10
C SER A 13 7.98 -6.23 -23.66
N GLN A 14 8.93 -7.16 -23.54
CA GLN A 14 8.71 -8.55 -23.88
C GLN A 14 7.76 -9.16 -22.84
N LYS A 15 6.56 -9.52 -23.26
CA LYS A 15 5.69 -10.45 -22.53
C LYS A 15 6.40 -11.79 -22.47
N ALA A 16 6.63 -12.34 -21.27
CA ALA A 16 7.06 -13.70 -21.09
C ALA A 16 6.08 -14.64 -21.79
N ASN A 17 6.57 -15.41 -22.75
CA ASN A 17 5.76 -16.28 -23.59
C ASN A 17 5.49 -17.58 -22.82
N SER A 18 4.29 -18.14 -22.90
CA SER A 18 3.93 -19.43 -22.26
C SER A 18 4.87 -20.59 -22.65
N ASN A 19 5.60 -20.47 -23.74
CA ASN A 19 6.63 -21.42 -24.14
C ASN A 19 7.87 -21.38 -23.22
N ASP A 20 8.24 -20.22 -22.66
CA ASP A 20 9.40 -20.10 -21.79
C ASP A 20 9.15 -20.78 -20.43
N ILE A 21 7.91 -20.75 -19.94
CA ILE A 21 7.50 -21.39 -18.68
C ILE A 21 7.57 -22.92 -18.82
N ASN A 22 7.09 -23.47 -19.93
CA ASN A 22 7.12 -24.91 -20.18
C ASN A 22 8.56 -25.44 -20.33
N GLU A 23 9.49 -24.65 -20.90
CA GLU A 23 10.89 -24.99 -20.99
C GLU A 23 11.56 -25.02 -19.60
N VAL A 24 11.22 -24.08 -18.72
CA VAL A 24 11.72 -24.07 -17.33
C VAL A 24 11.18 -25.26 -16.54
N ILE A 25 9.90 -25.60 -16.70
CA ILE A 25 9.28 -26.77 -16.04
C ILE A 25 10.01 -28.05 -16.46
N SER A 26 10.26 -28.24 -17.76
CA SER A 26 10.97 -29.41 -18.28
C SER A 26 12.37 -29.52 -17.69
N LYS A 27 13.11 -28.41 -17.60
CA LYS A 27 14.48 -28.41 -17.00
C LYS A 27 14.45 -28.72 -15.50
N LEU A 28 13.43 -28.29 -14.77
CA LEU A 28 13.30 -28.60 -13.34
C LEU A 28 12.95 -30.08 -13.10
N GLN A 29 12.14 -30.69 -14.00
CA GLN A 29 11.85 -32.11 -13.96
C GLN A 29 13.09 -32.97 -14.29
N GLU A 30 13.93 -32.56 -15.24
CA GLU A 30 15.22 -33.23 -15.56
C GLU A 30 16.19 -33.19 -14.37
N LEU A 31 16.10 -32.17 -13.52
CA LEU A 31 16.91 -32.05 -12.28
C LEU A 31 16.34 -32.85 -11.10
N GLY A 32 15.27 -33.64 -11.31
CA GLY A 32 14.70 -34.54 -10.29
C GLY A 32 13.85 -33.84 -9.23
N ILE A 33 13.36 -32.64 -9.51
CA ILE A 33 12.47 -31.91 -8.60
C ILE A 33 11.04 -32.45 -8.80
N SER A 34 10.39 -32.85 -7.70
CA SER A 34 9.03 -33.42 -7.75
C SER A 34 8.00 -32.38 -8.23
N GLU A 35 6.97 -32.85 -8.95
CA GLU A 35 5.90 -32.00 -9.49
C GLU A 35 5.21 -31.14 -8.45
N ASP A 36 5.03 -31.65 -7.22
CA ASP A 36 4.44 -30.89 -6.11
C ASP A 36 5.27 -29.66 -5.76
N LYS A 37 6.60 -29.79 -5.70
CA LYS A 37 7.51 -28.66 -5.43
C LYS A 37 7.58 -27.68 -6.59
N ILE A 38 7.48 -28.17 -7.83
CA ILE A 38 7.41 -27.31 -9.02
C ILE A 38 6.09 -26.53 -9.02
N SER A 39 4.98 -27.17 -8.67
CA SER A 39 3.67 -26.55 -8.54
C SER A 39 3.66 -25.47 -7.45
N ASP A 40 4.26 -25.72 -6.30
CA ASP A 40 4.38 -24.75 -5.21
C ASP A 40 5.24 -23.54 -5.59
N VAL A 41 6.35 -23.76 -6.29
CA VAL A 41 7.23 -22.68 -6.78
C VAL A 41 6.53 -21.86 -7.86
N ILE A 42 5.84 -22.50 -8.80
CA ILE A 42 5.07 -21.82 -9.86
C ILE A 42 3.89 -21.08 -9.27
N SER A 43 3.15 -21.69 -8.34
CA SER A 43 2.05 -21.02 -7.65
C SER A 43 2.52 -19.82 -6.85
N SER A 44 3.66 -19.90 -6.17
CA SER A 44 4.22 -18.77 -5.42
C SER A 44 4.82 -17.70 -6.32
N SER A 45 5.44 -18.04 -7.44
CA SER A 45 5.95 -17.08 -8.44
C SER A 45 4.80 -16.48 -9.27
N THR A 46 3.82 -17.28 -9.68
CA THR A 46 2.62 -16.81 -10.39
C THR A 46 1.75 -15.94 -9.49
N LEU A 47 1.63 -16.25 -8.19
CA LEU A 47 0.98 -15.38 -7.22
C LEU A 47 1.77 -14.08 -6.98
N LYS A 48 3.09 -14.12 -7.04
CA LYS A 48 3.91 -12.90 -7.04
C LYS A 48 3.75 -12.10 -8.33
N GLU A 49 3.74 -12.75 -9.50
CA GLU A 49 3.50 -12.08 -10.79
C GLU A 49 2.07 -11.58 -10.95
N ILE A 50 1.07 -12.29 -10.41
CA ILE A 50 -0.33 -11.81 -10.35
C ILE A 50 -0.45 -10.62 -9.41
N LYS A 51 0.31 -10.61 -8.29
CA LYS A 51 0.40 -9.44 -7.39
C LYS A 51 1.24 -8.29 -7.96
N THR A 52 2.15 -8.55 -8.89
CA THR A 52 2.93 -7.53 -9.61
C THR A 52 2.33 -7.14 -10.96
N ASN A 53 1.35 -7.89 -11.47
CA ASN A 53 0.56 -7.51 -12.65
C ASN A 53 -0.54 -6.51 -12.25
N GLY A 54 -0.06 -5.41 -11.76
CA GLY A 54 -0.51 -4.14 -12.17
C GLY A 54 -1.86 -3.73 -11.64
N SER A 55 -1.92 -3.22 -10.44
CA SER A 55 -2.76 -2.05 -10.28
C SER A 55 -2.11 -0.93 -11.08
N ASN A 56 -2.94 -0.20 -11.79
CA ASN A 56 -2.54 0.95 -12.59
C ASN A 56 -1.86 2.06 -11.72
N VAL A 57 -1.92 1.94 -10.39
CA VAL A 57 -1.45 2.94 -9.44
C VAL A 57 0.07 3.13 -9.48
N ASP A 58 0.85 2.06 -9.61
CA ASP A 58 2.32 2.17 -9.68
C ASP A 58 2.78 2.93 -10.92
N SER A 59 2.03 2.84 -12.02
CA SER A 59 2.30 3.59 -13.25
C SER A 59 1.90 5.07 -13.17
N LEU A 60 1.00 5.42 -12.24
CA LEU A 60 0.55 6.79 -12.02
C LEU A 60 1.44 7.55 -11.01
N LEU A 61 2.16 6.82 -10.17
CA LEU A 61 3.05 7.41 -9.16
C LEU A 61 4.40 7.78 -9.79
N ASN A 62 4.85 9.01 -9.54
CA ASN A 62 6.21 9.41 -9.93
C ASN A 62 7.26 8.85 -8.95
N GLU A 63 8.54 8.89 -9.36
CA GLU A 63 9.65 8.35 -8.57
C GLU A 63 9.73 8.95 -7.16
N ASN A 64 9.49 10.26 -7.01
CA ASN A 64 9.50 10.92 -5.72
C ASN A 64 8.38 10.41 -4.79
N ALA A 65 7.18 10.19 -5.34
CA ALA A 65 6.07 9.60 -4.59
C ALA A 65 6.43 8.20 -4.08
N ILE A 66 6.99 7.35 -4.93
CA ILE A 66 7.45 6.00 -4.54
C ILE A 66 8.49 6.06 -3.43
N VAL A 67 9.48 6.98 -3.53
CA VAL A 67 10.50 7.16 -2.48
C VAL A 67 9.87 7.56 -1.15
N VAL A 68 8.90 8.48 -1.18
CA VAL A 68 8.19 8.94 0.05
C VAL A 68 7.34 7.82 0.64
N LEU A 69 6.59 7.09 -0.19
CA LEU A 69 5.79 5.95 0.26
C LEU A 69 6.67 4.90 0.95
N ARG A 70 7.75 4.49 0.33
CA ARG A 70 8.70 3.52 0.89
C ARG A 70 9.32 3.97 2.22
N LYS A 71 9.64 5.25 2.36
CA LYS A 71 10.25 5.77 3.58
C LYS A 71 9.28 5.87 4.74
N ARG A 72 8.01 6.29 4.50
CA ARG A 72 7.11 6.74 5.54
C ARG A 72 5.81 5.96 5.67
N TYR A 73 5.27 5.35 4.60
CA TYR A 73 3.89 4.87 4.58
C TYR A 73 3.78 3.36 4.45
N LEU A 74 4.64 2.74 3.62
CA LEU A 74 4.57 1.30 3.42
C LEU A 74 5.00 0.53 4.67
N ARG A 75 4.29 -0.54 4.96
CA ARG A 75 4.58 -1.42 6.09
C ARG A 75 5.97 -2.04 5.96
N LYS A 76 6.61 -2.18 7.10
CA LYS A 76 7.93 -2.80 7.24
C LYS A 76 7.85 -3.90 8.27
N ASP A 77 8.66 -4.92 8.09
CA ASP A 77 8.86 -5.96 9.09
C ASP A 77 9.77 -5.48 10.24
N GLU A 78 10.02 -6.36 11.20
CA GLU A 78 10.87 -6.08 12.37
C GLU A 78 12.33 -5.76 11.99
N THR A 79 12.77 -6.17 10.81
CA THR A 79 14.11 -5.88 10.27
C THR A 79 14.18 -4.56 9.52
N GLY A 80 13.04 -3.87 9.32
CA GLY A 80 12.92 -2.64 8.56
C GLY A 80 12.77 -2.85 7.05
N GLN A 81 12.61 -4.10 6.57
CA GLN A 81 12.34 -4.38 5.17
C GLN A 81 10.89 -4.09 4.81
N ILE A 82 10.68 -3.53 3.62
CA ILE A 82 9.34 -3.20 3.12
C ILE A 82 8.65 -4.50 2.73
N ILE A 83 7.46 -4.72 3.29
CA ILE A 83 6.61 -5.90 3.07
C ILE A 83 5.28 -5.56 2.39
N GLU A 84 5.14 -4.37 1.86
CA GLU A 84 3.90 -3.87 1.27
C GLU A 84 4.22 -3.04 0.02
N SER A 85 3.44 -3.23 -1.04
CA SER A 85 3.45 -2.36 -2.23
C SER A 85 2.50 -1.16 -2.04
N PRO A 86 2.59 -0.11 -2.87
CA PRO A 86 1.61 0.98 -2.86
C PRO A 86 0.18 0.50 -3.07
N ASP A 87 -0.04 -0.46 -3.93
CA ASP A 87 -1.33 -1.07 -4.19
C ASP A 87 -1.89 -1.80 -2.95
N GLU A 88 -1.07 -2.61 -2.31
CA GLU A 88 -1.44 -3.31 -1.07
C GLU A 88 -1.75 -2.33 0.06
N MET A 89 -1.04 -1.19 0.13
CA MET A 89 -1.34 -0.12 1.08
C MET A 89 -2.74 0.44 0.86
N PHE A 90 -3.11 0.78 -0.37
CA PHE A 90 -4.44 1.30 -0.68
C PHE A 90 -5.53 0.25 -0.43
N SER A 91 -5.27 -1.02 -0.76
CA SER A 91 -6.19 -2.13 -0.47
C SER A 91 -6.41 -2.30 1.04
N ARG A 92 -5.33 -2.30 1.83
CA ARG A 92 -5.41 -2.37 3.29
C ARG A 92 -6.21 -1.21 3.90
N VAL A 93 -5.97 0.00 3.42
CA VAL A 93 -6.69 1.19 3.87
C VAL A 93 -8.17 1.09 3.51
N ALA A 94 -8.50 0.78 2.26
CA ALA A 94 -9.89 0.64 1.81
C ALA A 94 -10.65 -0.39 2.65
N LYS A 95 -10.03 -1.55 2.89
CA LYS A 95 -10.60 -2.59 3.74
C LYS A 95 -10.87 -2.09 5.16
N ALA A 96 -9.88 -1.48 5.80
CA ALA A 96 -10.01 -1.05 7.19
C ALA A 96 -11.05 0.05 7.39
N ILE A 97 -11.18 0.99 6.45
CA ILE A 97 -12.16 2.07 6.55
C ILE A 97 -13.57 1.67 6.12
N SER A 98 -13.73 0.54 5.42
CA SER A 98 -15.04 -0.03 5.07
C SER A 98 -15.61 -0.96 6.17
N GLU A 99 -14.78 -1.46 7.11
CA GLU A 99 -15.24 -2.36 8.18
C GLU A 99 -16.43 -1.81 8.99
N PRO A 100 -16.53 -0.51 9.34
CA PRO A 100 -17.67 0.04 10.07
C PRO A 100 -19.01 -0.11 9.35
N GLU A 101 -19.04 -0.31 8.03
CA GLU A 101 -20.27 -0.55 7.27
C GLU A 101 -21.02 -1.80 7.75
N LEU A 102 -20.31 -2.79 8.31
CA LEU A 102 -20.93 -3.98 8.92
C LEU A 102 -21.84 -3.64 10.10
N THR A 103 -21.71 -2.47 10.71
CA THR A 103 -22.58 -2.02 11.80
C THR A 103 -23.95 -1.58 11.29
N TYR A 104 -24.01 -1.13 10.02
CA TYR A 104 -25.19 -0.52 9.42
C TYR A 104 -25.80 -1.34 8.29
N GLY A 105 -25.00 -2.23 7.68
CA GLY A 105 -25.35 -2.94 6.47
C GLY A 105 -24.88 -4.38 6.43
N THR A 106 -24.83 -4.90 5.23
CA THR A 106 -24.45 -6.28 4.92
C THR A 106 -22.98 -6.37 4.46
N GLU A 107 -22.44 -7.58 4.43
CA GLU A 107 -21.11 -7.85 3.88
C GLU A 107 -20.99 -7.39 2.41
N ALA A 108 -22.03 -7.57 1.60
CA ALA A 108 -22.02 -7.15 0.19
C ALA A 108 -21.95 -5.61 0.06
N GLU A 109 -22.60 -4.87 0.97
CA GLU A 109 -22.50 -3.41 1.01
C GLU A 109 -21.11 -2.96 1.45
N ARG A 110 -20.53 -3.61 2.46
CA ARG A 110 -19.15 -3.37 2.88
C ARG A 110 -18.14 -3.60 1.75
N GLU A 111 -18.25 -4.74 1.03
CA GLU A 111 -17.37 -5.04 -0.11
C GLU A 111 -17.51 -4.02 -1.24
N LYS A 112 -18.72 -3.52 -1.47
CA LYS A 112 -18.93 -2.45 -2.44
C LYS A 112 -18.22 -1.17 -2.00
N VAL A 113 -18.38 -0.76 -0.75
CA VAL A 113 -17.73 0.45 -0.19
C VAL A 113 -16.22 0.30 -0.21
N GLU A 114 -15.67 -0.88 0.15
CA GLU A 114 -14.26 -1.19 0.03
C GLU A 114 -13.75 -1.00 -1.40
N SER A 115 -14.48 -1.56 -2.38
CA SER A 115 -14.14 -1.42 -3.80
C SER A 115 -14.16 0.03 -4.26
N ASP A 116 -15.14 0.83 -3.80
CA ASP A 116 -15.28 2.22 -4.19
C ASP A 116 -14.16 3.08 -3.56
N PHE A 117 -13.81 2.87 -2.29
CA PHE A 117 -12.66 3.53 -1.65
C PHE A 117 -11.34 3.15 -2.32
N TYR A 118 -11.14 1.88 -2.63
CA TYR A 118 -9.95 1.44 -3.35
C TYR A 118 -9.83 2.12 -4.71
N LYS A 119 -10.90 2.20 -5.49
CA LYS A 119 -10.91 2.83 -6.82
C LYS A 119 -10.53 4.31 -6.75
N ILE A 120 -11.15 5.09 -5.87
CA ILE A 120 -10.88 6.54 -5.79
C ILE A 120 -9.46 6.84 -5.30
N MET A 121 -8.88 5.97 -4.47
CA MET A 121 -7.48 6.11 -4.04
C MET A 121 -6.49 5.71 -5.14
N THR A 122 -6.74 4.59 -5.84
CA THR A 122 -5.84 4.10 -6.89
C THR A 122 -5.94 4.91 -8.19
N SER A 123 -7.06 5.60 -8.44
CA SER A 123 -7.17 6.60 -9.52
C SER A 123 -6.53 7.95 -9.16
N LEU A 124 -6.07 8.13 -7.92
CA LEU A 124 -5.53 9.38 -7.35
C LEU A 124 -6.52 10.54 -7.34
N GLU A 125 -7.83 10.25 -7.38
CA GLU A 125 -8.88 11.25 -7.23
C GLU A 125 -9.00 11.73 -5.79
N TYR A 126 -8.67 10.86 -4.83
CA TYR A 126 -8.67 11.13 -3.40
C TYR A 126 -7.53 10.40 -2.69
N ILE A 127 -6.82 11.11 -1.84
CA ILE A 127 -5.79 10.53 -0.95
C ILE A 127 -6.13 10.91 0.50
N PRO A 128 -6.32 9.92 1.39
CA PRO A 128 -6.58 10.20 2.79
C PRO A 128 -5.35 10.80 3.47
N ASN A 129 -5.53 11.33 4.68
CA ASN A 129 -4.45 11.90 5.47
C ASN A 129 -3.36 10.86 5.81
N SER A 130 -2.17 11.35 6.14
CA SER A 130 -1.01 10.51 6.46
C SER A 130 -1.27 9.49 7.57
N PRO A 131 -1.88 9.81 8.71
CA PRO A 131 -2.21 8.82 9.74
C PRO A 131 -3.10 7.69 9.23
N THR A 132 -4.09 7.96 8.37
CA THR A 132 -4.91 6.92 7.78
C THR A 132 -4.09 5.98 6.91
N LEU A 133 -3.25 6.52 6.00
CA LEU A 133 -2.38 5.71 5.16
C LEU A 133 -1.38 4.86 5.97
N MET A 134 -0.86 5.39 7.07
CA MET A 134 0.12 4.71 7.91
C MET A 134 -0.51 3.64 8.82
N ASN A 135 -1.66 3.93 9.42
CA ASN A 135 -2.18 3.19 10.58
C ASN A 135 -3.42 2.33 10.27
N ALA A 136 -4.22 2.66 9.23
CA ALA A 136 -5.42 1.89 8.94
C ALA A 136 -5.09 0.42 8.69
N GLY A 137 -5.80 -0.48 9.37
CA GLY A 137 -5.59 -1.92 9.27
C GLY A 137 -4.31 -2.47 9.91
N THR A 138 -3.57 -1.65 10.70
CA THR A 138 -2.37 -2.12 11.42
C THR A 138 -2.62 -2.45 12.88
N GLY A 139 -3.79 -2.09 13.41
CA GLY A 139 -4.11 -2.24 14.85
C GLY A 139 -3.41 -1.24 15.77
N ALA A 140 -2.68 -0.28 15.24
CA ALA A 140 -1.94 0.72 16.01
C ALA A 140 -2.22 2.15 15.51
N GLY A 141 -2.02 3.12 16.39
CA GLY A 141 -2.11 4.53 16.06
C GLY A 141 -3.53 5.08 15.93
N THR A 142 -3.65 6.20 15.27
CA THR A 142 -4.91 6.90 15.01
C THR A 142 -5.09 7.13 13.51
N LEU A 143 -6.32 7.30 13.05
CA LEU A 143 -6.64 7.67 11.66
C LEU A 143 -6.83 9.18 11.49
N SER A 144 -6.91 9.94 12.59
CA SER A 144 -7.04 11.39 12.58
C SER A 144 -5.68 12.08 12.51
N ALA A 145 -5.60 13.16 11.74
CA ALA A 145 -4.38 13.95 11.58
C ALA A 145 -4.28 15.11 12.56
N CYS A 146 -5.43 15.68 13.00
CA CYS A 146 -5.48 16.90 13.78
C CYS A 146 -6.39 16.75 14.99
N PHE A 147 -5.93 17.26 16.12
CA PHE A 147 -6.63 17.21 17.41
C PHE A 147 -6.64 18.59 18.02
N VAL A 148 -7.80 19.06 18.47
CA VAL A 148 -7.93 20.28 19.25
C VAL A 148 -8.06 19.88 20.72
N MET A 149 -7.21 20.44 21.57
CA MET A 149 -7.14 20.11 22.99
C MET A 149 -7.47 21.34 23.82
N GLY A 150 -8.32 21.15 24.83
CA GLY A 150 -8.60 22.21 25.80
C GLY A 150 -7.39 22.43 26.72
N LEU A 151 -7.14 23.69 27.06
CA LEU A 151 -6.11 24.07 28.04
C LEU A 151 -6.79 24.72 29.25
N GLU A 152 -6.76 24.04 30.39
CA GLU A 152 -7.26 24.59 31.64
C GLU A 152 -6.20 25.49 32.28
N ASP A 153 -6.66 26.60 32.88
CA ASP A 153 -5.78 27.54 33.61
C ASP A 153 -5.43 27.01 35.00
N SER A 154 -4.71 25.89 35.01
CA SER A 154 -4.14 25.26 36.20
C SER A 154 -2.86 24.51 35.83
N MET A 155 -1.93 24.36 36.76
CA MET A 155 -0.68 23.60 36.54
C MET A 155 -0.99 22.14 36.19
N GLU A 156 -1.98 21.54 36.80
CA GLU A 156 -2.39 20.18 36.51
C GLU A 156 -3.00 20.07 35.11
N GLY A 157 -3.88 20.98 34.72
CA GLY A 157 -4.46 21.01 33.38
C GLY A 157 -3.42 21.23 32.30
N ILE A 158 -2.47 22.15 32.49
CA ILE A 158 -1.37 22.40 31.57
C ILE A 158 -0.52 21.13 31.37
N MET A 159 -0.14 20.46 32.45
CA MET A 159 0.69 19.24 32.37
C MET A 159 -0.07 18.06 31.79
N THR A 160 -1.37 17.94 32.09
CA THR A 160 -2.22 16.91 31.47
C THR A 160 -2.30 17.11 29.97
N THR A 161 -2.61 18.32 29.50
CA THR A 161 -2.66 18.64 28.07
C THR A 161 -1.31 18.42 27.38
N ALA A 162 -0.19 18.78 28.01
CA ALA A 162 1.14 18.52 27.47
C ALA A 162 1.41 17.01 27.30
N LYS A 163 1.03 16.18 28.29
CA LYS A 163 1.13 14.73 28.20
C LYS A 163 0.29 14.15 27.06
N GLU A 164 -0.96 14.57 26.96
CA GLU A 164 -1.87 14.12 25.92
C GLU A 164 -1.40 14.52 24.52
N ALA A 165 -0.91 15.75 24.36
CA ALA A 165 -0.29 16.22 23.13
C ALA A 165 0.90 15.35 22.71
N ALA A 166 1.77 15.01 23.65
CA ALA A 166 2.90 14.12 23.37
C ALA A 166 2.46 12.72 22.92
N LEU A 167 1.39 12.17 23.52
CA LEU A 167 0.84 10.88 23.12
C LEU A 167 0.23 10.92 21.72
N VAL A 168 -0.51 11.97 21.38
CA VAL A 168 -1.08 12.17 20.02
C VAL A 168 0.04 12.29 18.99
N GLN A 169 1.05 13.11 19.27
CA GLN A 169 2.18 13.34 18.35
C GLN A 169 3.04 12.09 18.16
N LYS A 170 3.14 11.21 19.15
CA LYS A 170 3.83 9.92 19.04
C LYS A 170 3.29 9.07 17.88
N PHE A 171 2.00 9.16 17.59
CA PHE A 171 1.33 8.43 16.51
C PHE A 171 1.14 9.27 15.24
N GLY A 172 1.82 10.40 15.13
CA GLY A 172 1.81 11.24 13.93
C GLY A 172 0.67 12.25 13.85
N GLY A 173 -0.13 12.40 14.91
CA GLY A 173 -1.17 13.43 14.99
C GLY A 173 -0.60 14.80 15.27
N GLY A 174 -1.20 15.85 14.67
CA GLY A 174 -0.95 17.25 15.02
C GLY A 174 -1.86 17.72 16.16
N THR A 175 -1.41 18.62 17.00
CA THR A 175 -2.19 19.18 18.11
C THR A 175 -2.31 20.69 17.99
N GLY A 176 -3.49 21.23 18.31
CA GLY A 176 -3.79 22.66 18.51
C GLY A 176 -4.38 22.89 19.89
N PHE A 177 -4.17 24.08 20.44
CA PHE A 177 -4.60 24.51 21.77
C PHE A 177 -5.44 25.77 21.68
#